data_8acaca73e21d052d02f9fca80b9e4719
#
_entry.id   8acaca73e21d052d02f9fca80b9e4719
#
_cell.length_a   1.000
_cell.length_b   1.000
_cell.length_c   1.000
_cell.angle_alpha   90.00
_cell.angle_beta   90.00
_cell.angle_gamma   90.00
#
_symmetry.space_group_name_H-M   'P 1'
#
loop_
_entity.id
_entity.type
_entity.pdbx_description
1 polymer ?
#
loop_
_entity_poly.entity_id
_entity_poly.type
_entity_poly.pdbx_seq_one_letter_code
_entity_poly.pdbx_strand_id
1 'polypeptide(L)'
;DNRKIKANYRGFYNVYNILAAYAAARTAGLELKNYNKVLADYNPQNGRMEHFRIKNTDVLLNLAKNPAGFNQNISAVQEDDKPKDIIVLINDRDQDGIDISWLWDVDFDRFQDMNAASITVSGIRCQDMRLRLKYVDIPSILEGDVEKAIRDRVEDGVGNLYVLVNYTALFSTRNILKKLEGER
;
A
#
# COMPACT_ATOMS: atom_id res chain seq x y z
N ASP A 1 -7.84 -23.20 -23.60
CA ASP A 1 -8.81 -23.30 -22.50
C ASP A 1 -9.30 -21.90 -22.16
N ASN A 2 -10.55 -21.55 -22.55
CA ASN A 2 -11.14 -20.22 -22.28
C ASN A 2 -11.78 -20.18 -20.89
N ARG A 3 -11.00 -20.40 -19.86
CA ARG A 3 -11.49 -20.37 -18.49
C ARG A 3 -11.49 -18.93 -17.95
N LYS A 4 -12.62 -18.45 -17.47
CA LYS A 4 -12.74 -17.14 -16.83
C LYS A 4 -12.23 -17.24 -15.38
N ILE A 5 -11.14 -16.52 -15.07
CA ILE A 5 -10.59 -16.40 -13.72
C ILE A 5 -11.15 -15.12 -13.11
N LYS A 6 -11.65 -15.20 -11.86
CA LYS A 6 -12.14 -14.06 -11.09
C LYS A 6 -11.29 -13.91 -9.83
N ALA A 7 -10.83 -12.70 -9.55
CA ALA A 7 -10.11 -12.34 -8.34
C ALA A 7 -10.68 -11.04 -7.77
N ASN A 8 -10.62 -10.90 -6.44
CA ASN A 8 -11.21 -9.77 -5.71
C ASN A 8 -10.15 -8.74 -5.25
N TYR A 9 -8.88 -8.92 -5.65
CA TYR A 9 -7.81 -8.00 -5.26
C TYR A 9 -7.41 -7.08 -6.39
N ARG A 10 -7.11 -5.84 -6.03
CA ARG A 10 -6.72 -4.75 -6.93
C ARG A 10 -5.26 -4.86 -7.34
N GLY A 11 -4.89 -4.08 -8.35
CA GLY A 11 -3.53 -3.96 -8.86
C GLY A 11 -3.24 -4.90 -10.02
N PHE A 12 -2.87 -4.31 -11.15
CA PHE A 12 -2.64 -5.03 -12.42
C PHE A 12 -1.56 -6.12 -12.30
N TYR A 13 -0.55 -5.92 -11.44
CA TYR A 13 0.49 -6.93 -11.17
C TYR A 13 -0.08 -8.25 -10.61
N ASN A 14 -1.22 -8.20 -9.91
CA ASN A 14 -1.88 -9.42 -9.41
C ASN A 14 -2.43 -10.29 -10.54
N VAL A 15 -2.76 -9.73 -11.69
CA VAL A 15 -3.15 -10.49 -12.87
C VAL A 15 -2.02 -11.45 -13.30
N TYR A 16 -0.79 -10.94 -13.35
CA TYR A 16 0.37 -11.76 -13.68
C TYR A 16 0.65 -12.82 -12.62
N ASN A 17 0.56 -12.47 -11.34
CA ASN A 17 0.75 -13.41 -10.22
C ASN A 17 -0.28 -14.55 -10.27
N ILE A 18 -1.55 -14.23 -10.52
CA ILE A 18 -2.64 -15.20 -10.65
C ILE A 18 -2.42 -16.12 -11.87
N LEU A 19 -2.05 -15.55 -13.00
CA LEU A 19 -1.77 -16.34 -14.22
C LEU A 19 -0.54 -17.25 -14.04
N ALA A 20 0.51 -16.76 -13.39
CA ALA A 20 1.69 -17.55 -13.07
C ALA A 20 1.37 -18.72 -12.13
N ALA A 21 0.59 -18.45 -11.06
CA ALA A 21 0.13 -19.47 -10.13
C ALA A 21 -0.77 -20.51 -10.83
N TYR A 22 -1.66 -20.05 -11.72
CA TYR A 22 -2.50 -20.93 -12.52
C TYR A 22 -1.65 -21.83 -13.44
N ALA A 23 -0.69 -21.25 -14.15
CA ALA A 23 0.20 -22.00 -15.05
C ALA A 23 1.05 -23.02 -14.27
N ALA A 24 1.62 -22.63 -13.15
CA ALA A 24 2.41 -23.53 -12.28
C ALA A 24 1.56 -24.69 -11.75
N ALA A 25 0.36 -24.42 -11.24
CA ALA A 25 -0.55 -25.45 -10.74
C ALA A 25 -0.96 -26.43 -11.86
N ARG A 26 -1.23 -25.91 -13.05
CA ARG A 26 -1.55 -26.74 -14.23
C ARG A 26 -0.39 -27.62 -14.65
N THR A 27 0.82 -27.07 -14.67
CA THR A 27 2.04 -27.83 -15.01
C THR A 27 2.34 -28.93 -13.98
N ALA A 28 2.03 -28.66 -12.70
CA ALA A 28 2.13 -29.64 -11.62
C ALA A 28 1.01 -30.71 -11.62
N GLY A 29 0.09 -30.67 -12.59
CA GLY A 29 -1.01 -31.64 -12.70
C GLY A 29 -2.14 -31.47 -11.67
N LEU A 30 -2.23 -30.29 -11.03
CA LEU A 30 -3.26 -30.04 -10.03
C LEU A 30 -4.63 -29.79 -10.67
N GLU A 31 -5.69 -30.25 -10.01
CA GLU A 31 -7.07 -29.96 -10.43
C GLU A 31 -7.43 -28.48 -10.15
N LEU A 32 -7.83 -27.76 -11.18
CA LEU A 32 -8.15 -26.33 -11.12
C LEU A 32 -9.65 -26.03 -11.06
N LYS A 33 -10.48 -27.03 -10.78
CA LYS A 33 -11.97 -26.87 -10.71
C LYS A 33 -12.39 -25.78 -9.71
N ASN A 34 -11.71 -25.69 -8.56
CA ASN A 34 -12.01 -24.76 -7.48
C ASN A 34 -11.11 -23.51 -7.46
N TYR A 35 -10.36 -23.25 -8.53
CA TYR A 35 -9.37 -22.16 -8.55
C TYR A 35 -9.96 -20.79 -8.20
N ASN A 36 -11.13 -20.44 -8.76
CA ASN A 36 -11.82 -19.19 -8.45
C ASN A 36 -12.27 -19.12 -6.97
N LYS A 37 -12.66 -20.27 -6.36
CA LYS A 37 -12.99 -20.30 -4.93
C LYS A 37 -11.75 -20.04 -4.07
N VAL A 38 -10.64 -20.69 -4.38
CA VAL A 38 -9.36 -20.45 -3.69
C VAL A 38 -8.93 -19.00 -3.80
N LEU A 39 -9.07 -18.37 -4.97
CA LEU A 39 -8.78 -16.95 -5.15
C LEU A 39 -9.73 -16.03 -4.37
N ALA A 40 -11.01 -16.38 -4.27
CA ALA A 40 -11.98 -15.60 -3.50
C ALA A 40 -11.72 -15.67 -1.99
N ASP A 41 -11.25 -16.82 -1.49
CA ASP A 41 -10.92 -17.04 -0.09
C ASP A 41 -9.50 -16.56 0.27
N TYR A 42 -8.66 -16.22 -0.74
CA TYR A 42 -7.30 -15.76 -0.51
C TYR A 42 -7.29 -14.32 0.00
N ASN A 43 -6.71 -14.13 1.17
CA ASN A 43 -6.47 -12.81 1.74
C ASN A 43 -4.98 -12.46 1.59
N PRO A 44 -4.63 -11.46 0.76
CA PRO A 44 -3.26 -11.00 0.64
C PRO A 44 -2.73 -10.54 2.00
N GLN A 45 -1.50 -10.96 2.32
CA GLN A 45 -0.84 -10.61 3.58
C GLN A 45 0.53 -9.94 3.29
N ASN A 46 1.21 -9.54 4.34
CA ASN A 46 2.56 -8.97 4.28
C ASN A 46 2.64 -7.70 3.42
N GLY A 47 1.71 -6.77 3.66
CA GLY A 47 1.70 -5.47 2.99
C GLY A 47 1.36 -5.53 1.49
N ARG A 48 0.56 -6.49 1.06
CA ARG A 48 0.04 -6.54 -0.32
C ARG A 48 -1.43 -6.19 -0.35
N MET A 49 -1.74 -4.89 -0.24
CA MET A 49 -3.11 -4.38 -0.09
C MET A 49 -3.80 -5.03 1.11
N GLU A 50 -3.09 -5.15 2.23
CA GLU A 50 -3.61 -5.73 3.46
C GLU A 50 -4.63 -4.77 4.07
N HIS A 51 -5.85 -5.26 4.29
CA HIS A 51 -6.98 -4.45 4.74
C HIS A 51 -7.17 -4.54 6.25
N PHE A 52 -7.43 -3.38 6.86
CA PHE A 52 -7.81 -3.23 8.27
C PHE A 52 -9.04 -2.34 8.36
N ARG A 53 -9.89 -2.59 9.35
CA ARG A 53 -11.03 -1.73 9.68
C ARG A 53 -10.85 -1.12 11.05
N ILE A 54 -10.56 0.18 11.10
CA ILE A 54 -10.33 0.90 12.36
C ILE A 54 -11.41 1.96 12.53
N LYS A 55 -12.30 1.77 13.52
CA LYS A 55 -13.51 2.59 13.68
C LYS A 55 -14.30 2.65 12.35
N ASN A 56 -14.46 3.84 11.79
CA ASN A 56 -15.16 4.08 10.53
C ASN A 56 -14.23 4.21 9.32
N THR A 57 -12.94 3.92 9.49
CA THR A 57 -11.91 4.08 8.43
C THR A 57 -11.50 2.73 7.86
N ASP A 58 -11.56 2.60 6.55
CA ASP A 58 -10.94 1.50 5.81
C ASP A 58 -9.47 1.84 5.59
N VAL A 59 -8.57 1.00 6.08
CA VAL A 59 -7.12 1.21 5.98
C VAL A 59 -6.50 0.13 5.10
N LEU A 60 -5.74 0.54 4.11
CA LEU A 60 -5.02 -0.34 3.19
C LEU A 60 -3.50 -0.16 3.37
N LEU A 61 -2.85 -1.20 3.89
CA LEU A 61 -1.39 -1.24 4.06
C LEU A 61 -0.74 -1.86 2.84
N ASN A 62 0.21 -1.14 2.22
CA ASN A 62 0.92 -1.65 1.05
C ASN A 62 2.43 -1.41 1.12
N LEU A 63 3.18 -2.46 0.76
CA LEU A 63 4.64 -2.45 0.70
C LEU A 63 5.13 -1.85 -0.62
N ALA A 64 6.04 -0.89 -0.54
CA ALA A 64 6.73 -0.28 -1.68
C ALA A 64 8.21 -0.07 -1.34
N LYS A 65 9.10 -0.88 -1.88
CA LYS A 65 10.53 -0.89 -1.54
C LYS A 65 11.47 -0.50 -2.69
N ASN A 66 10.94 -0.11 -3.81
CA ASN A 66 11.68 0.34 -4.99
C ASN A 66 10.75 1.16 -5.90
N PRO A 67 11.28 1.89 -6.90
CA PRO A 67 10.48 2.73 -7.78
C PRO A 67 9.34 2.00 -8.48
N ALA A 68 9.63 0.83 -9.06
CA ALA A 68 8.63 0.06 -9.78
C ALA A 68 7.46 -0.38 -8.88
N GLY A 69 7.77 -0.87 -7.66
CA GLY A 69 6.76 -1.25 -6.67
C GLY A 69 5.96 -0.04 -6.18
N PHE A 70 6.62 1.11 -5.99
CA PHE A 70 5.95 2.34 -5.57
C PHE A 70 5.00 2.86 -6.65
N ASN A 71 5.43 2.90 -7.91
CA ASN A 71 4.61 3.32 -9.04
C ASN A 71 3.39 2.41 -9.25
N GLN A 72 3.53 1.10 -8.99
CA GLN A 72 2.40 0.16 -8.98
C GLN A 72 1.41 0.48 -7.85
N ASN A 73 1.89 0.84 -6.66
CA ASN A 73 1.04 1.24 -5.55
C ASN A 73 0.31 2.56 -5.86
N ILE A 74 1.01 3.53 -6.42
CA ILE A 74 0.43 4.79 -6.91
C ILE A 74 -0.71 4.50 -7.89
N SER A 75 -0.49 3.63 -8.87
CA SER A 75 -1.54 3.22 -9.82
C SER A 75 -2.75 2.61 -9.12
N ALA A 76 -2.53 1.72 -8.14
CA ALA A 76 -3.63 1.08 -7.41
C ALA A 76 -4.43 2.05 -6.53
N VAL A 77 -3.75 3.06 -5.95
CA VAL A 77 -4.42 4.15 -5.19
C VAL A 77 -5.21 5.06 -6.13
N GLN A 78 -4.70 5.32 -7.33
CA GLN A 78 -5.33 6.17 -8.34
C GLN A 78 -6.60 5.52 -8.94
N GLU A 79 -6.68 4.19 -8.98
CA GLU A 79 -7.89 3.46 -9.41
C GLU A 79 -9.09 3.63 -8.45
N ASP A 80 -8.88 4.18 -7.28
CA ASP A 80 -9.92 4.45 -6.30
C ASP A 80 -10.38 5.92 -6.42
N ASP A 81 -11.58 6.16 -6.93
CA ASP A 81 -12.14 7.50 -7.12
C ASP A 81 -12.63 8.18 -5.82
N LYS A 82 -12.68 7.43 -4.71
CA LYS A 82 -13.14 7.97 -3.42
C LYS A 82 -12.12 8.97 -2.86
N PRO A 83 -12.59 9.98 -2.09
CA PRO A 83 -11.69 10.77 -1.26
C PRO A 83 -10.87 9.86 -0.35
N LYS A 84 -9.59 10.15 -0.22
CA LYS A 84 -8.66 9.33 0.55
C LYS A 84 -7.58 10.14 1.23
N ASP A 85 -7.11 9.62 2.36
CA ASP A 85 -5.87 10.05 2.99
C ASP A 85 -4.74 9.10 2.61
N ILE A 86 -3.52 9.62 2.50
CA ILE A 86 -2.34 8.83 2.14
C ILE A 86 -1.26 9.08 3.19
N ILE A 87 -0.69 8.03 3.75
CA ILE A 87 0.53 8.08 4.56
C ILE A 87 1.64 7.42 3.76
N VAL A 88 2.75 8.12 3.57
CA VAL A 88 3.99 7.57 3.00
C VAL A 88 5.02 7.48 4.11
N LEU A 89 5.49 6.27 4.41
CA LEU A 89 6.40 5.99 5.49
C LEU A 89 7.69 5.38 4.96
N ILE A 90 8.81 6.09 5.14
CA ILE A 90 10.12 5.69 4.63
C ILE A 90 11.14 5.60 5.77
N ASN A 91 11.79 4.44 5.86
CA ASN A 91 12.95 4.19 6.70
C ASN A 91 14.19 3.92 5.82
N ASP A 92 15.38 3.92 6.44
CA ASP A 92 16.67 3.65 5.80
C ASP A 92 17.52 2.69 6.63
N ARG A 93 16.89 1.70 7.24
CA ARG A 93 17.61 0.66 7.99
C ARG A 93 18.32 -0.30 7.03
N ASP A 94 19.27 -1.06 7.51
CA ASP A 94 20.11 -1.98 6.70
C ASP A 94 19.30 -2.83 5.70
N GLN A 95 18.12 -3.29 6.10
CA GLN A 95 17.25 -4.12 5.26
C GLN A 95 16.46 -3.32 4.20
N ASP A 96 16.36 -1.99 4.34
CA ASP A 96 15.75 -1.10 3.33
C ASP A 96 16.76 -0.68 2.27
N GLY A 97 18.06 -0.82 2.58
CA GLY A 97 19.14 -0.12 1.92
C GLY A 97 19.31 1.30 2.47
N ILE A 98 20.56 1.70 2.71
CA ILE A 98 20.89 3.04 3.25
C ILE A 98 20.59 4.12 2.23
N ASP A 99 20.73 3.78 0.95
CA ASP A 99 20.47 4.71 -0.17
C ASP A 99 18.98 4.81 -0.46
N ILE A 100 18.43 6.00 -0.21
CA ILE A 100 17.03 6.35 -0.52
C ILE A 100 16.89 7.18 -1.80
N SER A 101 17.96 7.34 -2.60
CA SER A 101 17.92 8.12 -3.85
C SER A 101 16.88 7.61 -4.84
N TRP A 102 16.51 6.34 -4.76
CA TRP A 102 15.44 5.75 -5.56
C TRP A 102 14.08 6.45 -5.42
N LEU A 103 13.86 7.23 -4.36
CA LEU A 103 12.66 8.05 -4.21
C LEU A 103 12.52 9.09 -5.34
N TRP A 104 13.63 9.50 -5.96
CA TRP A 104 13.63 10.45 -7.06
C TRP A 104 13.18 9.83 -8.39
N ASP A 105 13.20 8.50 -8.49
CA ASP A 105 12.74 7.73 -9.66
C ASP A 105 11.25 7.32 -9.55
N VAL A 106 10.55 7.72 -8.47
CA VAL A 106 9.13 7.46 -8.28
C VAL A 106 8.30 8.61 -8.83
N ASP A 107 7.21 8.29 -9.53
CA ASP A 107 6.29 9.24 -10.17
C ASP A 107 5.31 9.85 -9.14
N PHE A 108 5.83 10.53 -8.11
CA PHE A 108 5.00 11.16 -7.08
C PHE A 108 4.15 12.32 -7.59
N ASP A 109 4.50 12.94 -8.72
CA ASP A 109 3.68 13.93 -9.43
C ASP A 109 2.27 13.43 -9.68
N ARG A 110 2.08 12.13 -9.87
CA ARG A 110 0.77 11.50 -10.04
C ARG A 110 -0.15 11.64 -8.83
N PHE A 111 0.36 12.01 -7.68
CA PHE A 111 -0.47 12.33 -6.52
C PHE A 111 -1.31 13.60 -6.72
N GLN A 112 -0.94 14.49 -7.64
CA GLN A 112 -1.73 15.66 -7.99
C GLN A 112 -3.08 15.29 -8.63
N ASP A 113 -3.12 14.18 -9.37
CA ASP A 113 -4.30 13.71 -10.11
C ASP A 113 -5.20 12.78 -9.26
N MET A 114 -4.87 12.62 -7.98
CA MET A 114 -5.67 11.80 -7.07
C MET A 114 -6.64 12.65 -6.26
N ASN A 115 -7.78 12.06 -5.92
CA ASN A 115 -8.69 12.66 -4.95
C ASN A 115 -8.15 12.46 -3.52
N ALA A 116 -6.93 12.98 -3.26
CA ALA A 116 -6.26 12.90 -1.96
C ALA A 116 -6.67 14.08 -1.09
N ALA A 117 -7.36 13.81 0.02
CA ALA A 117 -7.74 14.81 1.00
C ALA A 117 -6.53 15.30 1.79
N SER A 118 -5.60 14.40 2.12
CA SER A 118 -4.32 14.74 2.72
C SER A 118 -3.22 13.73 2.36
N ILE A 119 -1.97 14.20 2.41
CA ILE A 119 -0.79 13.35 2.29
C ILE A 119 0.09 13.60 3.51
N THR A 120 0.35 12.57 4.30
CA THR A 120 1.21 12.60 5.48
C THR A 120 2.50 11.84 5.18
N VAL A 121 3.64 12.40 5.57
CA VAL A 121 4.94 11.74 5.49
C VAL A 121 5.44 11.38 6.88
N SER A 122 5.90 10.15 7.06
CA SER A 122 6.28 9.60 8.36
C SER A 122 7.54 8.71 8.27
N GLY A 123 8.01 8.21 9.41
CA GLY A 123 9.19 7.36 9.51
C GLY A 123 10.50 8.14 9.63
N ILE A 124 11.61 7.43 9.60
CA ILE A 124 12.96 7.98 9.83
C ILE A 124 13.31 9.04 8.78
N ARG A 125 12.91 8.81 7.52
CA ARG A 125 13.23 9.68 6.36
C ARG A 125 12.04 10.55 5.94
N CYS A 126 11.16 10.89 6.88
CA CYS A 126 10.00 11.74 6.61
C CYS A 126 10.37 13.13 6.04
N GLN A 127 11.52 13.71 6.46
CA GLN A 127 11.98 14.99 5.93
C GLN A 127 12.42 14.89 4.46
N ASP A 128 13.15 13.82 4.10
CA ASP A 128 13.55 13.57 2.72
C ASP A 128 12.33 13.33 1.83
N MET A 129 11.35 12.58 2.33
CA MET A 129 10.10 12.35 1.61
C MET A 129 9.29 13.65 1.45
N ARG A 130 9.23 14.50 2.48
CA ARG A 130 8.62 15.82 2.39
C ARG A 130 9.31 16.70 1.36
N LEU A 131 10.65 16.69 1.35
CA LEU A 131 11.43 17.41 0.35
C LEU A 131 11.10 16.91 -1.06
N ARG A 132 11.07 15.58 -1.25
CA ARG A 132 10.72 14.98 -2.55
C ARG A 132 9.34 15.41 -3.05
N LEU A 133 8.32 15.43 -2.18
CA LEU A 133 6.96 15.87 -2.51
C LEU A 133 6.91 17.36 -2.85
N LYS A 134 7.70 18.18 -2.13
CA LYS A 134 7.82 19.62 -2.42
C LYS A 134 8.33 19.89 -3.84
N TYR A 135 9.24 19.07 -4.37
CA TYR A 135 9.77 19.22 -5.73
C TYR A 135 8.75 18.92 -6.83
N VAL A 136 7.61 18.32 -6.48
CA VAL A 136 6.48 18.09 -7.39
C VAL A 136 5.23 18.86 -6.93
N ASP A 137 5.43 19.93 -6.16
CA ASP A 137 4.38 20.86 -5.70
C ASP A 137 3.23 20.19 -4.92
N ILE A 138 3.53 19.10 -4.19
CA ILE A 138 2.56 18.40 -3.37
C ILE A 138 2.70 18.81 -1.91
N PRO A 139 1.69 19.48 -1.33
CA PRO A 139 1.68 19.78 0.10
C PRO A 139 1.59 18.50 0.92
N SER A 140 2.35 18.43 2.02
CA SER A 140 2.34 17.27 2.89
C SER A 140 2.43 17.65 4.37
N ILE A 141 1.77 16.85 5.21
CA ILE A 141 1.84 16.92 6.66
C ILE A 141 3.05 16.11 7.12
N LEU A 142 3.88 16.68 7.98
CA LEU A 142 5.01 15.98 8.56
C LEU A 142 4.63 15.45 9.94
N GLU A 143 4.62 14.14 10.12
CA GLU A 143 4.45 13.49 11.41
C GLU A 143 5.39 12.29 11.52
N GLY A 144 6.44 12.43 12.34
CA GLY A 144 7.47 11.40 12.50
C GLY A 144 6.99 10.18 13.28
N ASP A 145 6.00 10.35 14.18
CA ASP A 145 5.40 9.25 14.92
C ASP A 145 4.34 8.55 14.08
N VAL A 146 4.62 7.30 13.75
CA VAL A 146 3.77 6.48 12.85
C VAL A 146 2.40 6.20 13.47
N GLU A 147 2.35 5.86 14.77
CA GLU A 147 1.07 5.59 15.45
C GLU A 147 0.21 6.84 15.49
N LYS A 148 0.82 7.98 15.80
CA LYS A 148 0.12 9.27 15.81
C LYS A 148 -0.37 9.64 14.40
N ALA A 149 0.47 9.50 13.37
CA ALA A 149 0.07 9.78 11.99
C ALA A 149 -1.17 8.98 11.57
N ILE A 150 -1.22 7.69 11.95
CA ILE A 150 -2.37 6.82 11.65
C ILE A 150 -3.60 7.25 12.45
N ARG A 151 -3.46 7.50 13.77
CA ARG A 151 -4.58 7.92 14.64
C ARG A 151 -5.21 9.21 14.15
N ASP A 152 -4.41 10.21 13.83
CA ASP A 152 -4.90 11.49 13.32
C ASP A 152 -5.75 11.30 12.04
N ARG A 153 -5.33 10.41 11.14
CA ARG A 153 -6.08 10.14 9.89
C ARG A 153 -7.32 9.26 10.12
N VAL A 154 -7.31 8.41 11.12
CA VAL A 154 -8.49 7.62 11.51
C VAL A 154 -9.55 8.50 12.18
N GLU A 155 -9.13 9.52 12.93
CA GLU A 155 -10.05 10.41 13.68
C GLU A 155 -10.58 11.56 12.82
N ASP A 156 -9.69 12.23 12.08
CA ASP A 156 -9.99 13.47 11.35
C ASP A 156 -10.06 13.31 9.83
N GLY A 157 -9.79 12.11 9.32
CA GLY A 157 -9.70 11.84 7.90
C GLY A 157 -11.04 11.55 7.22
N VAL A 158 -10.96 11.20 5.93
CA VAL A 158 -12.14 10.97 5.06
C VAL A 158 -12.67 9.53 5.10
N GLY A 159 -12.19 8.69 6.02
CA GLY A 159 -12.65 7.31 6.20
C GLY A 159 -12.08 6.29 5.22
N ASN A 160 -11.08 6.67 4.43
CA ASN A 160 -10.36 5.82 3.47
C ASN A 160 -8.87 6.18 3.51
N LEU A 161 -8.03 5.32 4.04
CA LEU A 161 -6.62 5.57 4.31
C LEU A 161 -5.71 4.56 3.61
N TYR A 162 -4.77 5.05 2.82
CA TYR A 162 -3.70 4.26 2.23
C TYR A 162 -2.39 4.49 2.99
N VAL A 163 -1.76 3.42 3.46
CA VAL A 163 -0.48 3.46 4.18
C VAL A 163 0.56 2.75 3.32
N LEU A 164 1.42 3.54 2.68
CA LEU A 164 2.47 3.06 1.79
C LEU A 164 3.80 3.05 2.55
N VAL A 165 4.39 1.88 2.73
CA VAL A 165 5.56 1.69 3.59
C VAL A 165 6.68 0.96 2.87
N ASN A 166 7.93 1.23 3.23
CA ASN A 166 9.03 0.37 2.81
C ASN A 166 9.24 -0.81 3.77
N TYR A 167 10.28 -1.62 3.55
CA TYR A 167 10.39 -2.96 4.12
C TYR A 167 10.44 -2.97 5.64
N THR A 168 11.34 -2.19 6.27
CA THR A 168 11.48 -2.23 7.74
C THR A 168 10.33 -1.54 8.48
N ALA A 169 9.60 -0.68 7.79
CA ALA A 169 8.41 -0.04 8.33
C ALA A 169 7.17 -0.98 8.34
N LEU A 170 7.15 -2.00 7.48
CA LEU A 170 5.96 -2.84 7.26
C LEU A 170 5.47 -3.51 8.53
N PHE A 171 6.34 -4.26 9.22
CA PHE A 171 5.91 -5.07 10.36
C PHE A 171 5.51 -4.23 11.58
N SER A 172 6.24 -3.13 11.85
CA SER A 172 5.91 -2.21 12.92
C SER A 172 4.57 -1.52 12.67
N THR A 173 4.35 -1.02 11.45
CA THR A 173 3.08 -0.40 11.05
C THR A 173 1.92 -1.39 11.11
N ARG A 174 2.12 -2.61 10.62
CA ARG A 174 1.11 -3.68 10.70
C ARG A 174 0.70 -3.98 12.14
N ASN A 175 1.66 -4.03 13.06
CA ASN A 175 1.37 -4.26 14.47
C ASN A 175 0.57 -3.10 15.08
N ILE A 176 0.89 -1.84 14.71
CA ILE A 176 0.10 -0.67 15.10
C ILE A 176 -1.32 -0.79 14.57
N LEU A 177 -1.50 -1.09 13.29
CA LEU A 177 -2.83 -1.22 12.69
C LEU A 177 -3.67 -2.33 13.35
N LYS A 178 -3.07 -3.49 13.64
CA LYS A 178 -3.74 -4.58 14.37
C LYS A 178 -4.15 -4.17 15.79
N LYS A 179 -3.29 -3.45 16.50
CA LYS A 179 -3.60 -2.91 17.82
C LYS A 179 -4.81 -1.98 17.74
N LEU A 180 -4.79 -1.02 16.80
CA LEU A 180 -5.85 -0.04 16.62
C LEU A 180 -7.18 -0.68 16.17
N GLU A 181 -7.14 -1.71 15.35
CA GLU A 181 -8.31 -2.48 14.93
C GLU A 181 -8.96 -3.21 16.11
N GLY A 182 -8.17 -3.62 17.10
CA GLY A 182 -8.64 -4.24 18.35
C GLY A 182 -9.16 -3.26 19.42
N GLU A 183 -8.84 -1.99 19.30
CA GLU A 183 -9.34 -0.92 20.17
C GLU A 183 -10.78 -0.56 19.74
N ARG A 184 -11.80 -1.05 20.50
CA ARG A 184 -13.22 -0.73 20.29
C ARG A 184 -13.65 0.50 21.07
#